data_5014be62d28f371b5f48178865fcf2c0
#
_entry.id   5014be62d28f371b5f48178865fcf2c0
#
_cell.length_a   1.000
_cell.length_b   1.000
_cell.length_c   1.000
_cell.angle_alpha   90.00
_cell.angle_beta   90.00
_cell.angle_gamma   90.00
#
_symmetry.space_group_name_H-M   'P 1'
#
loop_
_entity.id
_entity.type
_entity.pdbx_description
1 polymer ?
#
loop_
_entity_poly.entity_id
_entity_poly.type
_entity_poly.pdbx_seq_one_letter_code
_entity_poly.pdbx_strand_id
1 'polypeptide(L)'
;MLLAAVWICGVALHAQTPQPWVIGPFTRPAEGNPVITPRPESTFMDPILKKPVQWEALHTFNPAAIVRHGKIYVLYRAEDNTGVMEIGGHTSRLGLAESKDGIHFKRMGEPVFYPADDDQNAREWPGGVEDPRIVESADGMYVLTYTQWNRETYSVGIATSRDLMHWTKYGPAFLNADGGKYAQLKYKHPNDKDPSLGTPYKSAGIVTELVKGRLIAAKMNGMYWMYWGEGAIHLATSTDLIHWNPVEYANGVAVELLRPRPGHFDSSFPETGPPPVRTPAGIIVIYNGKNAVGSGDPDLGPEAYAAGEALFDAKNPANFLVQTAEPVLKPELPYEKTGQYAAGTTFAEGLVYFHKQWFLYYGCADSLVAVATAPGK
;
A
#
# COMPACT_ATOMS: atom_id res chain seq x y z
N MET A 1 52.25 -41.72 2.31
CA MET A 1 50.96 -41.37 2.96
C MET A 1 50.88 -39.85 3.08
N LEU A 2 50.17 -39.22 2.15
CA LEU A 2 49.88 -37.75 2.21
C LEU A 2 48.49 -37.58 2.87
N LEU A 3 48.46 -36.92 3.99
CA LEU A 3 47.22 -36.47 4.63
C LEU A 3 46.76 -35.17 3.95
N ALA A 4 45.60 -35.19 3.29
CA ALA A 4 44.94 -34.02 2.78
C ALA A 4 44.08 -33.41 3.89
N ALA A 5 44.43 -32.20 4.31
CA ALA A 5 43.60 -31.41 5.24
C ALA A 5 42.46 -30.76 4.46
N VAL A 6 41.21 -31.14 4.79
CA VAL A 6 40.00 -30.51 4.26
C VAL A 6 39.70 -29.30 5.13
N TRP A 7 39.83 -28.09 4.57
CA TRP A 7 39.36 -26.86 5.17
C TRP A 7 37.85 -26.72 4.92
N ILE A 8 37.04 -26.83 5.97
CA ILE A 8 35.61 -26.49 5.93
C ILE A 8 35.52 -24.98 6.20
N CYS A 9 35.31 -24.18 5.15
CA CYS A 9 34.93 -22.80 5.30
C CYS A 9 33.48 -22.75 5.83
N GLY A 10 33.33 -22.55 7.13
CA GLY A 10 32.04 -22.25 7.71
C GLY A 10 31.63 -20.83 7.31
N VAL A 11 30.63 -20.71 6.45
CA VAL A 11 29.95 -19.44 6.19
C VAL A 11 29.16 -19.10 7.46
N ALA A 12 29.68 -18.19 8.26
CA ALA A 12 28.94 -17.64 9.38
C ALA A 12 27.79 -16.79 8.82
N LEU A 13 26.57 -17.30 8.90
CA LEU A 13 25.36 -16.49 8.73
C LEU A 13 25.38 -15.41 9.85
N HIS A 14 25.81 -14.20 9.49
CA HIS A 14 25.63 -13.04 10.35
C HIS A 14 24.15 -12.66 10.32
N ALA A 15 23.39 -13.12 11.29
CA ALA A 15 22.09 -12.53 11.58
C ALA A 15 22.35 -11.05 11.94
N GLN A 16 22.01 -10.14 11.03
CA GLN A 16 22.10 -8.73 11.29
C GLN A 16 21.20 -8.39 12.48
N THR A 17 21.77 -7.78 13.51
CA THR A 17 20.98 -7.27 14.64
C THR A 17 19.94 -6.30 14.11
N PRO A 18 18.63 -6.48 14.43
CA PRO A 18 17.59 -5.57 13.96
C PRO A 18 17.97 -4.13 14.29
N GLN A 19 17.91 -3.24 13.31
CA GLN A 19 18.18 -1.83 13.51
C GLN A 19 17.16 -1.25 14.49
N PRO A 20 17.54 -0.43 15.50
CA PRO A 20 16.63 0.01 16.58
C PRO A 20 15.39 0.77 16.08
N TRP A 21 15.46 1.39 14.89
CA TRP A 21 14.37 2.18 14.31
C TRP A 21 13.36 1.33 13.52
N VAL A 22 13.72 0.12 13.08
CA VAL A 22 12.88 -0.75 12.26
C VAL A 22 11.64 -1.23 13.05
N ILE A 23 10.45 -1.13 12.44
CA ILE A 23 9.22 -1.74 12.96
C ILE A 23 9.26 -3.22 12.58
N GLY A 24 9.80 -4.03 13.45
CA GLY A 24 9.95 -5.45 13.12
C GLY A 24 10.89 -6.15 14.08
N PRO A 25 11.25 -7.41 13.82
CA PRO A 25 10.82 -8.23 12.67
C PRO A 25 9.34 -8.58 12.71
N PHE A 26 8.72 -8.65 11.52
CA PHE A 26 7.34 -9.11 11.37
C PHE A 26 7.29 -10.64 11.31
N THR A 27 6.35 -11.22 12.06
CA THR A 27 6.09 -12.67 12.07
C THR A 27 4.63 -12.94 11.74
N ARG A 28 4.38 -13.97 10.94
CA ARG A 28 3.01 -14.41 10.64
C ARG A 28 2.45 -15.17 11.82
N PRO A 29 1.18 -14.93 12.24
CA PRO A 29 0.52 -15.78 13.22
C PRO A 29 0.54 -17.25 12.78
N ALA A 30 0.64 -18.16 13.72
CA ALA A 30 0.67 -19.60 13.43
C ALA A 30 -0.63 -20.10 12.79
N GLU A 31 -1.75 -19.43 13.07
CA GLU A 31 -3.08 -19.74 12.58
C GLU A 31 -3.80 -18.46 12.15
N GLY A 32 -4.86 -18.59 11.33
CA GLY A 32 -5.77 -17.51 10.95
C GLY A 32 -5.42 -16.80 9.64
N ASN A 33 -4.24 -17.00 9.07
CA ASN A 33 -3.92 -16.50 7.73
C ASN A 33 -4.33 -17.49 6.63
N PRO A 34 -4.81 -17.00 5.47
CA PRO A 34 -5.16 -15.60 5.18
C PRO A 34 -6.42 -15.15 5.94
N VAL A 35 -6.46 -13.87 6.37
CA VAL A 35 -7.54 -13.33 7.21
C VAL A 35 -8.78 -12.90 6.41
N ILE A 36 -8.65 -12.59 5.12
CA ILE A 36 -9.75 -12.29 4.20
C ILE A 36 -9.50 -13.04 2.88
N THR A 37 -10.52 -13.73 2.42
CA THR A 37 -10.52 -14.54 1.18
C THR A 37 -11.75 -14.18 0.33
N PRO A 38 -11.78 -14.45 -0.98
CA PRO A 38 -12.98 -14.26 -1.82
C PRO A 38 -14.23 -14.94 -1.29
N ARG A 39 -15.40 -14.36 -1.59
CA ARG A 39 -16.74 -14.91 -1.30
C ARG A 39 -17.64 -14.80 -2.52
N PRO A 40 -17.73 -15.85 -3.34
CA PRO A 40 -18.54 -15.84 -4.55
C PRO A 40 -20.06 -15.65 -4.31
N GLU A 41 -20.54 -15.95 -3.10
CA GLU A 41 -21.94 -15.77 -2.71
C GLU A 41 -22.32 -14.32 -2.37
N SER A 42 -21.34 -13.45 -2.14
CA SER A 42 -21.61 -12.04 -1.80
C SER A 42 -22.09 -11.28 -3.02
N THR A 43 -23.26 -10.67 -2.93
CA THR A 43 -23.85 -9.86 -4.01
C THR A 43 -24.07 -8.42 -3.57
N PHE A 44 -23.98 -7.50 -4.53
CA PHE A 44 -24.22 -6.07 -4.36
C PHE A 44 -24.96 -5.53 -5.58
N MET A 45 -25.96 -4.68 -5.37
CA MET A 45 -26.66 -3.99 -6.46
C MET A 45 -25.78 -2.86 -6.99
N ASP A 46 -25.11 -3.10 -8.10
CA ASP A 46 -24.19 -2.12 -8.69
C ASP A 46 -24.94 -0.87 -9.19
N PRO A 47 -24.57 0.34 -8.74
CA PRO A 47 -25.32 1.57 -9.08
C PRO A 47 -25.15 2.01 -10.53
N ILE A 48 -24.10 1.54 -11.23
CA ILE A 48 -23.85 1.87 -12.64
C ILE A 48 -24.50 0.84 -13.54
N LEU A 49 -24.25 -0.45 -13.28
CA LEU A 49 -24.80 -1.56 -14.08
C LEU A 49 -26.28 -1.81 -13.83
N LYS A 50 -26.85 -1.30 -12.73
CA LYS A 50 -28.27 -1.50 -12.32
C LYS A 50 -28.64 -2.99 -12.21
N LYS A 51 -27.70 -3.85 -11.82
CA LYS A 51 -27.89 -5.29 -11.62
C LYS A 51 -27.04 -5.81 -10.47
N PRO A 52 -27.39 -6.95 -9.88
CA PRO A 52 -26.54 -7.62 -8.89
C PRO A 52 -25.20 -8.06 -9.51
N VAL A 53 -24.11 -7.84 -8.79
CA VAL A 53 -22.76 -8.32 -9.12
C VAL A 53 -22.19 -9.07 -7.93
N GLN A 54 -21.38 -10.10 -8.20
CA GLN A 54 -20.64 -10.85 -7.18
C GLN A 54 -19.33 -10.11 -6.89
N TRP A 55 -19.41 -9.04 -6.12
CA TRP A 55 -18.42 -7.99 -6.02
C TRP A 55 -17.07 -8.38 -5.36
N GLU A 56 -17.02 -9.47 -4.59
CA GLU A 56 -15.79 -10.02 -3.97
C GLU A 56 -15.57 -11.50 -4.36
N ALA A 57 -15.94 -11.87 -5.59
CA ALA A 57 -15.98 -13.27 -6.00
C ALA A 57 -14.62 -13.83 -6.37
N LEU A 58 -13.71 -13.02 -6.95
CA LEU A 58 -12.44 -13.50 -7.49
C LEU A 58 -11.26 -13.26 -6.58
N HIS A 59 -11.05 -12.00 -6.17
CA HIS A 59 -9.86 -11.60 -5.44
C HIS A 59 -10.22 -10.64 -4.32
N THR A 60 -9.51 -10.75 -3.18
CA THR A 60 -9.58 -9.83 -2.05
C THR A 60 -8.16 -9.56 -1.56
N PHE A 61 -7.63 -8.36 -1.71
CA PHE A 61 -6.22 -8.06 -1.44
C PHE A 61 -6.01 -6.57 -1.12
N ASN A 62 -4.78 -6.13 -1.00
CA ASN A 62 -4.35 -4.74 -0.84
C ASN A 62 -5.20 -3.98 0.20
N PRO A 63 -5.00 -4.27 1.50
CA PRO A 63 -5.85 -3.81 2.58
C PRO A 63 -5.32 -2.55 3.26
N ALA A 64 -6.14 -1.51 3.42
CA ALA A 64 -5.90 -0.47 4.43
C ALA A 64 -6.38 -0.95 5.81
N ALA A 65 -5.81 -0.42 6.89
CA ALA A 65 -6.21 -0.74 8.25
C ALA A 65 -6.25 0.49 9.16
N ILE A 66 -7.20 0.50 10.11
CA ILE A 66 -7.37 1.58 11.08
C ILE A 66 -7.92 1.03 12.41
N VAL A 67 -7.51 1.62 13.54
CA VAL A 67 -8.11 1.31 14.86
C VAL A 67 -9.24 2.26 15.15
N ARG A 68 -10.43 1.74 15.46
CA ARG A 68 -11.61 2.51 15.85
C ARG A 68 -12.40 1.78 16.94
N HIS A 69 -12.80 2.49 17.99
CA HIS A 69 -13.65 1.95 19.08
C HIS A 69 -13.13 0.61 19.66
N GLY A 70 -11.80 0.48 19.85
CA GLY A 70 -11.18 -0.72 20.40
C GLY A 70 -11.22 -1.95 19.49
N LYS A 71 -11.37 -1.76 18.20
CA LYS A 71 -11.31 -2.79 17.16
C LYS A 71 -10.39 -2.34 16.02
N ILE A 72 -9.89 -3.29 15.28
CA ILE A 72 -9.25 -3.06 13.98
C ILE A 72 -10.32 -3.16 12.89
N TYR A 73 -10.32 -2.19 11.99
CA TYR A 73 -11.08 -2.19 10.75
C TYR A 73 -10.14 -2.29 9.58
N VAL A 74 -10.47 -3.14 8.62
CA VAL A 74 -9.71 -3.32 7.37
C VAL A 74 -10.63 -2.99 6.20
N LEU A 75 -10.19 -2.03 5.36
CA LEU A 75 -10.76 -1.82 4.03
C LEU A 75 -9.92 -2.60 3.05
N TYR A 76 -10.50 -3.54 2.34
CA TYR A 76 -9.79 -4.41 1.40
C TYR A 76 -10.32 -4.25 -0.01
N ARG A 77 -9.41 -4.23 -0.98
CA ARG A 77 -9.76 -4.29 -2.40
C ARG A 77 -10.41 -5.64 -2.69
N ALA A 78 -11.51 -5.61 -3.42
CA ALA A 78 -12.24 -6.79 -3.86
C ALA A 78 -12.58 -6.67 -5.34
N GLU A 79 -12.42 -7.76 -6.08
CA GLU A 79 -12.66 -7.82 -7.51
C GLU A 79 -13.81 -8.74 -7.85
N ASP A 80 -14.70 -8.26 -8.70
CA ASP A 80 -15.83 -9.03 -9.21
C ASP A 80 -15.41 -9.94 -10.38
N ASN A 81 -16.31 -10.86 -10.75
CA ASN A 81 -16.11 -11.79 -11.86
C ASN A 81 -16.59 -11.24 -13.22
N THR A 82 -16.73 -9.91 -13.34
CA THR A 82 -17.05 -9.24 -14.60
C THR A 82 -15.79 -8.71 -15.27
N GLY A 83 -15.89 -8.32 -16.55
CA GLY A 83 -14.76 -7.78 -17.29
C GLY A 83 -13.85 -8.84 -17.89
N VAL A 84 -12.58 -8.48 -18.09
CA VAL A 84 -11.55 -9.34 -18.66
C VAL A 84 -10.82 -10.06 -17.52
N MET A 85 -10.61 -11.37 -17.64
CA MET A 85 -9.96 -12.20 -16.61
C MET A 85 -8.42 -12.01 -16.63
N GLU A 86 -7.97 -10.80 -16.39
CA GLU A 86 -6.55 -10.43 -16.29
C GLU A 86 -6.38 -9.32 -15.24
N ILE A 87 -5.16 -9.12 -14.75
CA ILE A 87 -4.82 -8.08 -13.78
C ILE A 87 -5.21 -6.70 -14.34
N GLY A 88 -5.97 -5.92 -13.57
CA GLY A 88 -6.51 -4.61 -13.98
C GLY A 88 -7.73 -4.68 -14.90
N GLY A 89 -8.18 -5.87 -15.30
CA GLY A 89 -9.35 -6.09 -16.18
C GLY A 89 -10.68 -6.18 -15.44
N HIS A 90 -10.67 -6.34 -14.11
CA HIS A 90 -11.86 -6.44 -13.24
C HIS A 90 -12.35 -5.06 -12.79
N THR A 91 -13.51 -5.02 -12.15
CA THR A 91 -13.96 -3.82 -11.44
C THR A 91 -13.67 -3.98 -9.96
N SER A 92 -12.82 -3.12 -9.43
CA SER A 92 -12.40 -3.10 -8.03
C SER A 92 -13.34 -2.26 -7.16
N ARG A 93 -13.66 -2.76 -5.95
CA ARG A 93 -14.43 -2.09 -4.90
C ARG A 93 -13.77 -2.32 -3.56
N LEU A 94 -14.09 -1.53 -2.54
CA LEU A 94 -13.56 -1.73 -1.19
C LEU A 94 -14.62 -2.31 -0.27
N GLY A 95 -14.32 -3.48 0.29
CA GLY A 95 -15.05 -4.07 1.40
C GLY A 95 -14.57 -3.55 2.74
N LEU A 96 -15.38 -3.71 3.78
CA LEU A 96 -15.03 -3.37 5.17
C LEU A 96 -15.20 -4.59 6.07
N ALA A 97 -14.19 -4.84 6.88
CA ALA A 97 -14.20 -5.90 7.89
C ALA A 97 -13.74 -5.36 9.25
N GLU A 98 -14.29 -5.90 10.34
CA GLU A 98 -13.90 -5.54 11.71
C GLU A 98 -13.37 -6.74 12.49
N SER A 99 -12.41 -6.50 13.39
CA SER A 99 -11.84 -7.53 14.26
C SER A 99 -11.56 -6.98 15.66
N LYS A 100 -11.70 -7.83 16.69
CA LYS A 100 -11.32 -7.53 18.07
C LYS A 100 -9.90 -7.97 18.41
N ASP A 101 -9.34 -8.87 17.63
CA ASP A 101 -8.01 -9.47 17.85
C ASP A 101 -7.01 -9.23 16.70
N GLY A 102 -7.49 -8.69 15.56
CA GLY A 102 -6.67 -8.43 14.38
C GLY A 102 -6.46 -9.63 13.46
N ILE A 103 -7.09 -10.77 13.75
CA ILE A 103 -6.94 -12.02 12.98
C ILE A 103 -8.31 -12.54 12.51
N HIS A 104 -9.32 -12.55 13.38
CA HIS A 104 -10.64 -13.01 13.05
C HIS A 104 -11.55 -11.85 12.68
N PHE A 105 -11.95 -11.78 11.40
CA PHE A 105 -12.71 -10.67 10.84
C PHE A 105 -14.17 -11.01 10.58
N LYS A 106 -15.06 -10.08 10.94
CA LYS A 106 -16.44 -10.03 10.50
C LYS A 106 -16.56 -9.01 9.37
N ARG A 107 -16.93 -9.46 8.16
CA ARG A 107 -17.09 -8.60 6.99
C ARG A 107 -18.49 -8.01 6.88
N MET A 108 -18.60 -6.81 6.28
CA MET A 108 -19.87 -6.27 5.81
C MET A 108 -20.37 -7.06 4.61
N GLY A 109 -21.68 -7.03 4.34
CA GLY A 109 -22.28 -7.79 3.24
C GLY A 109 -22.09 -7.13 1.87
N GLU A 110 -21.91 -5.83 1.85
CA GLU A 110 -21.78 -5.01 0.64
C GLU A 110 -20.50 -4.16 0.71
N PRO A 111 -19.96 -3.72 -0.44
CA PRO A 111 -18.81 -2.81 -0.46
C PRO A 111 -19.22 -1.46 0.15
N VAL A 112 -18.27 -0.81 0.83
CA VAL A 112 -18.49 0.50 1.44
C VAL A 112 -17.94 1.65 0.60
N PHE A 113 -17.10 1.34 -0.41
CA PHE A 113 -16.53 2.33 -1.32
C PHE A 113 -16.38 1.71 -2.72
N TYR A 114 -16.92 2.37 -3.72
CA TYR A 114 -17.07 1.81 -5.07
C TYR A 114 -17.29 2.93 -6.12
N PRO A 115 -17.06 2.65 -7.43
CA PRO A 115 -17.48 3.54 -8.50
C PRO A 115 -18.99 3.77 -8.47
N ALA A 116 -19.42 4.99 -8.57
CA ALA A 116 -20.83 5.39 -8.52
C ALA A 116 -21.18 6.34 -9.67
N ASP A 117 -22.44 6.68 -9.81
CA ASP A 117 -22.93 7.71 -10.73
C ASP A 117 -22.72 9.09 -10.10
N ASP A 118 -21.43 9.46 -9.94
CA ASP A 118 -20.98 10.69 -9.32
C ASP A 118 -19.92 11.39 -10.19
N ASP A 119 -19.39 12.52 -9.74
CA ASP A 119 -18.39 13.32 -10.46
C ASP A 119 -17.05 12.58 -10.68
N GLN A 120 -16.83 11.44 -10.02
CA GLN A 120 -15.63 10.64 -10.15
C GLN A 120 -15.80 9.44 -11.10
N ASN A 121 -17.01 9.22 -11.63
CA ASN A 121 -17.32 8.08 -12.50
C ASN A 121 -16.33 7.92 -13.66
N ALA A 122 -16.04 8.99 -14.38
CA ALA A 122 -15.12 8.96 -15.53
C ALA A 122 -13.68 8.58 -15.18
N ARG A 123 -13.29 8.67 -13.89
CA ARG A 123 -11.96 8.31 -13.39
C ARG A 123 -11.91 6.91 -12.77
N GLU A 124 -13.05 6.38 -12.37
CA GLU A 124 -13.15 5.12 -11.64
C GLU A 124 -13.79 3.99 -12.44
N TRP A 125 -14.61 4.30 -13.45
CA TRP A 125 -15.29 3.29 -14.25
C TRP A 125 -14.59 3.07 -15.60
N PRO A 126 -14.41 1.79 -16.06
CA PRO A 126 -14.88 0.54 -15.43
C PRO A 126 -13.82 -0.19 -14.56
N GLY A 127 -12.67 0.38 -14.28
CA GLY A 127 -11.59 -0.28 -13.53
C GLY A 127 -11.84 -0.37 -12.04
N GLY A 128 -12.32 0.72 -11.42
CA GLY A 128 -12.71 0.69 -10.02
C GLY A 128 -11.93 1.64 -9.11
N VAL A 129 -12.04 1.35 -7.83
CA VAL A 129 -11.32 2.01 -6.73
C VAL A 129 -10.40 0.98 -6.09
N GLU A 130 -9.09 1.30 -6.03
CA GLU A 130 -8.06 0.33 -5.72
C GLU A 130 -7.12 0.80 -4.62
N ASP A 131 -6.41 -0.14 -4.02
CA ASP A 131 -5.20 0.06 -3.20
C ASP A 131 -5.35 1.18 -2.15
N PRO A 132 -6.25 1.01 -1.16
CA PRO A 132 -6.56 2.04 -0.17
C PRO A 132 -5.44 2.22 0.85
N ARG A 133 -5.20 3.45 1.30
CA ARG A 133 -4.48 3.76 2.55
C ARG A 133 -5.35 4.72 3.36
N ILE A 134 -5.39 4.55 4.67
CA ILE A 134 -6.28 5.32 5.54
C ILE A 134 -5.55 5.88 6.74
N VAL A 135 -5.89 7.13 7.09
CA VAL A 135 -5.44 7.77 8.32
C VAL A 135 -6.62 8.43 9.04
N GLU A 136 -6.47 8.68 10.33
CA GLU A 136 -7.40 9.49 11.10
C GLU A 136 -6.83 10.90 11.27
N SER A 137 -7.63 11.93 11.05
CA SER A 137 -7.25 13.32 11.36
C SER A 137 -7.42 13.63 12.86
N ALA A 138 -6.84 14.72 13.33
CA ALA A 138 -6.92 15.13 14.73
C ALA A 138 -8.37 15.39 15.23
N ASP A 139 -9.29 15.74 14.33
CA ASP A 139 -10.71 15.94 14.63
C ASP A 139 -11.57 14.68 14.44
N GLY A 140 -10.93 13.50 14.21
CA GLY A 140 -11.60 12.21 14.12
C GLY A 140 -12.26 11.94 12.76
N MET A 141 -11.88 12.64 11.70
CA MET A 141 -12.25 12.31 10.33
C MET A 141 -11.27 11.29 9.77
N TYR A 142 -11.76 10.29 9.08
CA TYR A 142 -10.95 9.35 8.32
C TYR A 142 -10.68 9.92 6.92
N VAL A 143 -9.42 9.86 6.50
CA VAL A 143 -8.97 10.29 5.16
C VAL A 143 -8.43 9.07 4.45
N LEU A 144 -9.01 8.77 3.31
CA LEU A 144 -8.65 7.67 2.42
C LEU A 144 -7.89 8.23 1.23
N THR A 145 -6.73 7.70 0.97
CA THR A 145 -6.06 7.78 -0.33
C THR A 145 -6.30 6.46 -1.05
N TYR A 146 -6.64 6.50 -2.33
CA TYR A 146 -6.93 5.31 -3.12
C TYR A 146 -6.55 5.54 -4.57
N THR A 147 -6.43 4.49 -5.36
CA THR A 147 -6.23 4.59 -6.79
C THR A 147 -7.57 4.65 -7.51
N GLN A 148 -7.82 5.73 -8.23
CA GLN A 148 -8.88 5.84 -9.23
C GLN A 148 -8.38 5.17 -10.50
N TRP A 149 -9.08 4.16 -11.02
CA TRP A 149 -8.70 3.40 -12.22
C TRP A 149 -9.87 3.27 -13.20
N ASN A 150 -9.70 3.74 -14.41
CA ASN A 150 -10.72 3.62 -15.47
C ASN A 150 -10.29 2.75 -16.65
N ARG A 151 -9.23 1.95 -16.49
CA ARG A 151 -8.58 1.12 -17.51
C ARG A 151 -7.80 1.87 -18.59
N GLU A 152 -7.72 3.20 -18.49
CA GLU A 152 -6.92 4.03 -19.38
C GLU A 152 -5.94 4.91 -18.60
N THR A 153 -6.40 5.46 -17.48
CA THR A 153 -5.63 6.36 -16.61
C THR A 153 -5.82 6.01 -15.16
N TYR A 154 -4.82 6.33 -14.34
CA TYR A 154 -4.94 6.21 -12.90
C TYR A 154 -4.37 7.42 -12.16
N SER A 155 -4.93 7.72 -11.01
CA SER A 155 -4.52 8.80 -10.13
C SER A 155 -4.81 8.48 -8.67
N VAL A 156 -4.08 9.16 -7.77
CA VAL A 156 -4.42 9.13 -6.35
C VAL A 156 -5.68 9.93 -6.12
N GLY A 157 -6.74 9.27 -5.69
CA GLY A 157 -7.98 9.91 -5.23
C GLY A 157 -7.96 10.17 -3.73
N ILE A 158 -8.73 11.17 -3.29
CA ILE A 158 -8.97 11.48 -1.87
C ILE A 158 -10.46 11.31 -1.56
N ALA A 159 -10.74 10.65 -0.43
CA ALA A 159 -12.08 10.59 0.13
C ALA A 159 -12.04 10.71 1.65
N THR A 160 -13.15 11.16 2.26
CA THR A 160 -13.27 11.27 3.71
C THR A 160 -14.54 10.60 4.23
N SER A 161 -14.48 10.15 5.50
CA SER A 161 -15.59 9.52 6.20
C SER A 161 -15.53 9.82 7.70
N ARG A 162 -16.69 9.81 8.37
CA ARG A 162 -16.79 9.85 9.85
C ARG A 162 -17.06 8.47 10.45
N ASP A 163 -17.43 7.49 9.64
CA ASP A 163 -17.90 6.18 10.12
C ASP A 163 -17.30 4.96 9.41
N LEU A 164 -16.47 5.16 8.36
CA LEU A 164 -15.89 4.15 7.47
C LEU A 164 -16.90 3.51 6.50
N MET A 165 -18.15 3.93 6.52
CA MET A 165 -19.23 3.36 5.69
C MET A 165 -19.75 4.36 4.65
N HIS A 166 -19.82 5.64 5.01
CA HIS A 166 -20.29 6.70 4.14
C HIS A 166 -19.12 7.63 3.80
N TRP A 167 -18.86 7.79 2.51
CA TRP A 167 -17.68 8.48 2.01
C TRP A 167 -18.04 9.68 1.12
N THR A 168 -17.29 10.75 1.28
CA THR A 168 -17.28 11.89 0.36
C THR A 168 -16.02 11.82 -0.47
N LYS A 169 -16.15 11.72 -1.79
CA LYS A 169 -15.03 11.72 -2.75
C LYS A 169 -14.70 13.16 -3.16
N TYR A 170 -13.40 13.45 -3.26
CA TYR A 170 -12.88 14.77 -3.67
C TYR A 170 -12.18 14.73 -5.03
N GLY A 171 -11.99 13.55 -5.59
CA GLY A 171 -11.23 13.36 -6.83
C GLY A 171 -9.71 13.33 -6.63
N PRO A 172 -8.94 13.63 -7.68
CA PRO A 172 -7.48 13.52 -7.64
C PRO A 172 -6.83 14.42 -6.60
N ALA A 173 -5.87 13.87 -5.84
CA ALA A 173 -5.13 14.58 -4.80
C ALA A 173 -4.41 15.83 -5.35
N PHE A 174 -3.89 15.76 -6.57
CA PHE A 174 -3.07 16.79 -7.21
C PHE A 174 -3.83 17.61 -8.26
N LEU A 175 -5.15 17.67 -8.17
CA LEU A 175 -6.00 18.33 -9.18
C LEU A 175 -5.62 19.81 -9.42
N ASN A 176 -5.23 20.52 -8.37
CA ASN A 176 -4.90 21.94 -8.44
C ASN A 176 -3.39 22.21 -8.59
N ALA A 177 -2.57 21.15 -8.57
CA ALA A 177 -1.14 21.30 -8.73
C ALA A 177 -0.79 21.49 -10.22
N ASP A 178 0.00 22.51 -10.50
CA ASP A 178 0.56 22.81 -11.83
C ASP A 178 -0.45 22.66 -12.99
N GLY A 179 -1.62 23.31 -12.84
CA GLY A 179 -2.67 23.29 -13.87
C GLY A 179 -3.30 21.93 -14.14
N GLY A 180 -3.20 20.99 -13.21
CA GLY A 180 -3.75 19.64 -13.35
C GLY A 180 -2.81 18.66 -14.07
N LYS A 181 -1.53 18.99 -14.19
CA LYS A 181 -0.48 18.14 -14.79
C LYS A 181 -0.52 16.70 -14.29
N TYR A 182 -0.70 16.49 -12.98
CA TYR A 182 -0.77 15.15 -12.38
C TYR A 182 -2.15 14.50 -12.48
N ALA A 183 -3.19 15.27 -12.78
CA ALA A 183 -4.58 14.78 -12.82
C ALA A 183 -4.98 14.13 -14.17
N GLN A 184 -4.16 14.26 -15.20
CA GLN A 184 -4.50 13.89 -16.57
C GLN A 184 -3.51 12.89 -17.22
N LEU A 185 -2.61 12.30 -16.42
CA LEU A 185 -1.63 11.36 -16.96
C LEU A 185 -2.32 10.08 -17.44
N LYS A 186 -2.10 9.75 -18.73
CA LYS A 186 -2.51 8.47 -19.29
C LYS A 186 -1.58 7.36 -18.80
N TYR A 187 -2.13 6.17 -18.63
CA TYR A 187 -1.35 4.98 -18.32
C TYR A 187 -0.26 4.76 -19.34
N LYS A 188 0.98 4.64 -18.86
CA LYS A 188 2.12 4.24 -19.69
C LYS A 188 2.41 2.77 -19.43
N HIS A 189 2.09 1.93 -20.42
CA HIS A 189 2.59 0.55 -20.37
C HIS A 189 4.13 0.58 -20.33
N PRO A 190 4.83 -0.33 -19.62
CA PRO A 190 6.30 -0.33 -19.55
C PRO A 190 7.02 -0.28 -20.88
N ASN A 191 6.35 -0.73 -21.96
CA ASN A 191 6.89 -0.74 -23.31
C ASN A 191 6.54 0.52 -24.14
N ASP A 192 5.71 1.42 -23.60
CA ASP A 192 5.35 2.65 -24.31
C ASP A 192 6.51 3.64 -24.31
N LYS A 193 6.87 4.08 -25.52
CA LYS A 193 7.94 5.07 -25.73
C LYS A 193 7.41 6.49 -25.93
N ASP A 194 6.09 6.68 -25.82
CA ASP A 194 5.48 8.00 -25.98
C ASP A 194 5.85 8.90 -24.80
N PRO A 195 6.63 9.97 -25.02
CA PRO A 195 7.03 10.87 -23.94
C PRO A 195 5.87 11.74 -23.40
N SER A 196 4.73 11.79 -24.09
CA SER A 196 3.52 12.49 -23.62
C SER A 196 2.77 11.71 -22.56
N LEU A 197 3.06 10.40 -22.41
CA LEU A 197 2.52 9.56 -21.36
C LEU A 197 3.30 9.82 -20.09
N GLY A 198 2.65 10.40 -19.11
CA GLY A 198 3.26 10.74 -17.83
C GLY A 198 3.65 9.54 -17.00
N THR A 199 4.47 9.78 -15.98
CA THR A 199 4.74 8.78 -14.95
C THR A 199 3.45 8.53 -14.18
N PRO A 200 3.00 7.28 -14.08
CA PRO A 200 1.86 6.92 -13.29
C PRO A 200 2.07 7.35 -11.84
N TYR A 201 1.01 7.87 -11.21
CA TYR A 201 1.07 8.14 -9.78
C TYR A 201 -0.12 7.51 -9.08
N LYS A 202 0.18 6.50 -8.33
CA LYS A 202 -0.71 5.85 -7.39
C LYS A 202 0.02 5.67 -6.05
N SER A 203 -0.60 4.98 -5.13
CA SER A 203 0.02 4.58 -3.86
C SER A 203 0.54 5.75 -3.04
N ALA A 204 -0.29 6.21 -2.12
CA ALA A 204 0.01 7.40 -1.33
C ALA A 204 -0.26 7.16 0.16
N GLY A 205 0.78 7.34 0.99
CA GLY A 205 0.72 7.22 2.45
C GLY A 205 0.90 8.57 3.14
N ILE A 206 -0.12 9.02 3.86
CA ILE A 206 -0.07 10.26 4.67
C ILE A 206 0.70 9.96 5.94
N VAL A 207 1.66 10.83 6.29
CA VAL A 207 2.48 10.68 7.51
C VAL A 207 1.62 10.78 8.76
N THR A 208 1.81 9.82 9.66
CA THR A 208 1.08 9.72 10.92
C THR A 208 2.02 9.79 12.12
N GLU A 209 1.45 9.96 13.30
CA GLU A 209 2.11 9.73 14.58
C GLU A 209 1.21 8.88 15.48
N LEU A 210 1.82 8.13 16.40
CA LEU A 210 1.09 7.27 17.32
C LEU A 210 0.58 8.08 18.51
N VAL A 211 -0.72 8.32 18.57
CA VAL A 211 -1.40 9.05 19.66
C VAL A 211 -2.40 8.15 20.34
N LYS A 212 -2.12 7.78 21.61
CA LYS A 212 -3.00 6.91 22.41
C LYS A 212 -3.41 5.62 21.70
N GLY A 213 -2.47 4.98 21.00
CA GLY A 213 -2.67 3.72 20.29
C GLY A 213 -3.34 3.86 18.91
N ARG A 214 -3.55 5.07 18.39
CA ARG A 214 -4.09 5.33 17.06
C ARG A 214 -3.08 6.08 16.20
N LEU A 215 -3.02 5.77 14.93
CA LEU A 215 -2.21 6.50 13.96
C LEU A 215 -3.00 7.71 13.45
N ILE A 216 -2.58 8.90 13.88
CA ILE A 216 -3.22 10.18 13.56
C ILE A 216 -2.34 10.94 12.56
N ALA A 217 -2.95 11.53 11.53
CA ALA A 217 -2.25 12.35 10.54
C ALA A 217 -1.43 13.46 11.22
N ALA A 218 -0.12 13.49 10.97
CA ALA A 218 0.83 14.36 11.65
C ALA A 218 1.09 15.66 10.88
N LYS A 219 1.04 16.80 11.57
CA LYS A 219 1.54 18.07 11.03
C LYS A 219 2.99 18.30 11.42
N MET A 220 3.80 18.66 10.44
CA MET A 220 5.19 19.11 10.65
C MET A 220 5.37 20.45 9.95
N ASN A 221 5.85 21.45 10.68
CA ASN A 221 6.00 22.81 10.17
C ASN A 221 4.70 23.40 9.61
N GLY A 222 3.56 23.08 10.23
CA GLY A 222 2.24 23.56 9.83
C GLY A 222 1.59 22.81 8.65
N MET A 223 2.29 21.86 8.03
CA MET A 223 1.84 21.09 6.86
C MET A 223 1.64 19.62 7.21
N TYR A 224 0.69 18.96 6.55
CA TYR A 224 0.66 17.51 6.41
C TYR A 224 1.58 17.09 5.28
N TRP A 225 2.12 15.86 5.36
CA TRP A 225 3.07 15.30 4.41
C TRP A 225 2.59 13.93 3.93
N MET A 226 2.87 13.62 2.68
CA MET A 226 2.48 12.37 2.04
C MET A 226 3.62 11.85 1.20
N TYR A 227 4.03 10.60 1.41
CA TYR A 227 4.88 9.88 0.48
C TYR A 227 4.00 9.21 -0.55
N TRP A 228 4.35 9.29 -1.83
CA TRP A 228 3.53 8.76 -2.90
C TRP A 228 4.37 8.24 -4.06
N GLY A 229 3.81 7.29 -4.84
CA GLY A 229 4.38 6.84 -6.10
C GLY A 229 4.68 5.36 -6.15
N GLU A 230 4.75 4.90 -7.40
CA GLU A 230 5.25 3.64 -7.90
C GLU A 230 6.36 3.95 -8.91
N GLY A 231 7.40 3.12 -8.99
CA GLY A 231 8.60 3.41 -9.80
C GLY A 231 9.65 4.17 -9.02
N ALA A 232 9.26 5.27 -8.40
CA ALA A 232 10.00 6.00 -7.38
C ALA A 232 9.02 6.51 -6.31
N ILE A 233 9.52 6.76 -5.09
CA ILE A 233 8.73 7.37 -4.03
C ILE A 233 9.05 8.85 -3.96
N HIS A 234 8.01 9.66 -3.99
CA HIS A 234 8.00 11.10 -4.00
C HIS A 234 7.40 11.67 -2.72
N LEU A 235 7.28 13.01 -2.65
CA LEU A 235 6.75 13.72 -1.50
C LEU A 235 5.71 14.76 -1.93
N ALA A 236 4.68 14.96 -1.11
CA ALA A 236 3.70 16.03 -1.28
C ALA A 236 3.31 16.65 0.05
N THR A 237 2.76 17.86 0.00
CA THR A 237 2.31 18.62 1.18
C THR A 237 0.87 19.06 1.05
N SER A 238 0.18 19.20 2.20
CA SER A 238 -1.19 19.70 2.27
C SER A 238 -1.40 20.52 3.55
N THR A 239 -2.35 21.46 3.52
CA THR A 239 -2.81 22.16 4.71
C THR A 239 -4.08 21.55 5.30
N ASP A 240 -4.84 20.79 4.50
CA ASP A 240 -6.21 20.34 4.79
C ASP A 240 -6.47 18.83 4.63
N LEU A 241 -5.45 18.03 4.20
CA LEU A 241 -5.52 16.58 3.91
C LEU A 241 -6.31 16.23 2.63
N ILE A 242 -6.87 17.21 1.93
CA ILE A 242 -7.67 17.00 0.71
C ILE A 242 -6.91 17.44 -0.53
N HIS A 243 -6.36 18.66 -0.51
CA HIS A 243 -5.64 19.24 -1.63
C HIS A 243 -4.13 19.11 -1.39
N TRP A 244 -3.45 18.45 -2.28
CA TRP A 244 -2.03 18.13 -2.15
C TRP A 244 -1.19 18.79 -3.23
N ASN A 245 0.00 19.24 -2.86
CA ASN A 245 0.98 19.82 -3.76
C ASN A 245 2.22 18.94 -3.76
N PRO A 246 2.59 18.33 -4.90
CA PRO A 246 3.85 17.62 -5.04
C PRO A 246 5.04 18.53 -4.71
N VAL A 247 6.03 17.97 -4.05
CA VAL A 247 7.30 18.66 -3.85
C VAL A 247 8.14 18.46 -5.10
N GLU A 248 8.52 19.56 -5.75
CA GLU A 248 9.21 19.55 -7.03
C GLU A 248 10.59 20.22 -6.95
N TYR A 249 11.49 19.77 -7.82
CA TYR A 249 12.70 20.52 -8.11
C TYR A 249 12.37 21.83 -8.87
N ALA A 250 13.33 22.73 -8.98
CA ALA A 250 13.15 24.02 -9.68
C ALA A 250 12.74 23.88 -11.16
N ASN A 251 12.95 22.72 -11.77
CA ASN A 251 12.54 22.40 -13.14
C ASN A 251 11.14 21.80 -13.24
N GLY A 252 10.36 21.74 -12.14
CA GLY A 252 9.00 21.21 -12.11
C GLY A 252 8.90 19.68 -12.14
N VAL A 253 10.00 18.96 -11.89
CA VAL A 253 10.00 17.49 -11.74
C VAL A 253 9.82 17.13 -10.26
N ALA A 254 8.95 16.15 -9.97
CA ALA A 254 8.73 15.68 -8.61
C ALA A 254 10.03 15.15 -8.00
N VAL A 255 10.29 15.52 -6.74
CA VAL A 255 11.46 15.05 -6.00
C VAL A 255 11.36 13.55 -5.78
N GLU A 256 12.38 12.80 -6.18
CA GLU A 256 12.47 11.35 -5.96
C GLU A 256 13.31 11.06 -4.71
N LEU A 257 12.71 10.39 -3.73
CA LEU A 257 13.32 10.08 -2.44
C LEU A 257 13.84 8.65 -2.37
N LEU A 258 13.08 7.68 -2.87
CA LEU A 258 13.51 6.29 -3.03
C LEU A 258 13.43 5.92 -4.50
N ARG A 259 14.46 5.19 -4.94
CA ARG A 259 14.64 4.73 -6.33
C ARG A 259 14.99 3.25 -6.36
N PRO A 260 14.87 2.57 -7.51
CA PRO A 260 15.33 1.20 -7.68
C PRO A 260 16.79 1.02 -7.24
N ARG A 261 17.08 -0.10 -6.55
CA ARG A 261 18.43 -0.46 -6.12
C ARG A 261 18.88 -1.78 -6.77
N PRO A 262 19.74 -1.77 -7.77
CA PRO A 262 20.27 -2.99 -8.37
C PRO A 262 20.85 -3.95 -7.32
N GLY A 263 20.54 -5.24 -7.44
CA GLY A 263 20.99 -6.28 -6.51
C GLY A 263 20.16 -6.40 -5.22
N HIS A 264 19.11 -5.59 -5.04
CA HIS A 264 18.22 -5.64 -3.89
C HIS A 264 16.79 -6.02 -4.30
N PHE A 265 15.95 -6.34 -3.31
CA PHE A 265 14.54 -6.73 -3.50
C PHE A 265 13.67 -5.66 -4.18
N ASP A 266 14.09 -4.41 -4.19
CA ASP A 266 13.45 -3.25 -4.81
C ASP A 266 14.14 -2.78 -6.10
N SER A 267 14.83 -3.69 -6.77
CA SER A 267 15.66 -3.41 -7.94
C SER A 267 14.88 -3.04 -9.21
N SER A 268 13.62 -3.46 -9.33
CA SER A 268 12.74 -3.00 -10.41
C SER A 268 12.16 -1.63 -10.07
N PHE A 269 11.53 -1.52 -8.92
CA PHE A 269 11.06 -0.25 -8.35
C PHE A 269 10.61 -0.38 -6.88
N PRO A 270 10.65 0.72 -6.10
CA PRO A 270 9.91 0.89 -4.86
C PRO A 270 8.51 1.46 -5.12
N GLU A 271 7.54 1.09 -4.26
CA GLU A 271 6.18 1.63 -4.25
C GLU A 271 5.74 1.92 -2.80
N THR A 272 5.02 3.03 -2.58
CA THR A 272 4.58 3.43 -1.24
C THR A 272 3.67 2.37 -0.61
N GLY A 273 3.99 1.93 0.60
CA GLY A 273 3.23 0.98 1.40
C GLY A 273 2.17 1.65 2.28
N PRO A 274 2.02 1.22 3.54
CA PRO A 274 1.06 1.81 4.49
C PRO A 274 1.43 3.25 4.87
N PRO A 275 0.52 4.00 5.51
CA PRO A 275 0.80 5.32 6.04
C PRO A 275 2.07 5.35 6.89
N PRO A 276 3.07 6.21 6.56
CA PRO A 276 4.32 6.31 7.30
C PRO A 276 4.11 6.75 8.75
N VAL A 277 5.00 6.32 9.63
CA VAL A 277 4.90 6.60 11.07
C VAL A 277 6.05 7.48 11.54
N ARG A 278 5.74 8.66 12.03
CA ARG A 278 6.69 9.54 12.70
C ARG A 278 6.97 9.05 14.12
N THR A 279 8.24 8.83 14.42
CA THR A 279 8.75 8.36 15.72
C THR A 279 9.86 9.29 16.22
N PRO A 280 10.36 9.13 17.46
CA PRO A 280 11.56 9.84 17.91
C PRO A 280 12.81 9.57 17.07
N ALA A 281 12.90 8.41 16.41
CA ALA A 281 14.02 8.05 15.53
C ALA A 281 13.95 8.73 14.16
N GLY A 282 12.76 9.10 13.71
CA GLY A 282 12.51 9.65 12.38
C GLY A 282 11.14 9.26 11.85
N ILE A 283 10.92 9.48 10.55
CA ILE A 283 9.72 9.03 9.83
C ILE A 283 10.06 7.68 9.20
N ILE A 284 9.37 6.63 9.65
CA ILE A 284 9.52 5.28 9.11
C ILE A 284 8.53 5.11 7.97
N VAL A 285 9.05 4.83 6.79
CA VAL A 285 8.28 4.54 5.57
C VAL A 285 8.44 3.05 5.27
N ILE A 286 7.38 2.27 5.48
CA ILE A 286 7.30 0.91 4.94
C ILE A 286 6.95 1.05 3.47
N TYR A 287 7.66 0.36 2.58
CA TYR A 287 7.43 0.41 1.14
C TYR A 287 7.50 -0.99 0.54
N ASN A 288 6.88 -1.16 -0.61
CA ASN A 288 6.92 -2.40 -1.37
C ASN A 288 8.01 -2.29 -2.44
N GLY A 289 8.90 -3.25 -2.49
CA GLY A 289 9.92 -3.37 -3.52
C GLY A 289 9.56 -4.48 -4.49
N LYS A 290 9.65 -4.20 -5.80
CA LYS A 290 9.55 -5.21 -6.85
C LYS A 290 10.94 -5.66 -7.27
N ASN A 291 11.17 -6.98 -7.28
CA ASN A 291 12.45 -7.58 -7.65
C ASN A 291 12.62 -7.65 -9.17
N ALA A 292 13.73 -7.15 -9.69
CA ALA A 292 13.99 -7.16 -11.13
C ALA A 292 14.41 -8.55 -11.65
N VAL A 293 14.03 -8.86 -12.87
CA VAL A 293 14.48 -10.05 -13.57
C VAL A 293 15.99 -9.93 -13.88
N GLY A 294 16.80 -10.84 -13.39
CA GLY A 294 18.22 -10.98 -13.73
C GLY A 294 19.18 -9.96 -13.11
N SER A 295 18.67 -8.91 -12.43
CA SER A 295 19.50 -7.88 -11.77
C SER A 295 19.04 -7.54 -10.36
N GLY A 296 18.11 -8.31 -9.81
CA GLY A 296 17.56 -8.13 -8.48
C GLY A 296 18.27 -8.95 -7.41
N ASP A 297 17.59 -9.08 -6.27
CA ASP A 297 17.98 -9.94 -5.18
C ASP A 297 17.91 -11.42 -5.63
N PRO A 298 19.03 -12.18 -5.60
CA PRO A 298 19.05 -13.58 -6.05
C PRO A 298 18.25 -14.53 -5.13
N ASP A 299 18.01 -14.14 -3.88
CA ASP A 299 17.27 -14.93 -2.89
C ASP A 299 15.76 -14.70 -2.96
N LEU A 300 15.31 -13.78 -3.81
CA LEU A 300 13.92 -13.49 -4.09
C LEU A 300 13.56 -13.83 -5.53
N GLY A 301 12.38 -14.40 -5.77
CA GLY A 301 11.93 -14.73 -7.13
C GLY A 301 11.87 -13.48 -8.03
N PRO A 302 12.10 -13.63 -9.35
CA PRO A 302 11.96 -12.53 -10.29
C PRO A 302 10.54 -11.97 -10.24
N GLU A 303 10.42 -10.65 -10.30
CA GLU A 303 9.16 -9.89 -10.20
C GLU A 303 8.40 -10.02 -8.88
N ALA A 304 8.91 -10.77 -7.89
CA ALA A 304 8.29 -10.86 -6.57
C ALA A 304 8.28 -9.51 -5.85
N TYR A 305 7.21 -9.29 -5.05
CA TYR A 305 7.10 -8.11 -4.19
C TYR A 305 7.43 -8.47 -2.74
N ALA A 306 8.26 -7.64 -2.12
CA ALA A 306 8.63 -7.75 -0.71
C ALA A 306 8.62 -6.36 -0.05
N ALA A 307 8.33 -6.31 1.24
CA ALA A 307 8.27 -5.04 1.96
C ALA A 307 9.62 -4.70 2.61
N GLY A 308 10.06 -3.45 2.48
CA GLY A 308 11.21 -2.87 3.17
C GLY A 308 10.84 -1.66 4.00
N GLU A 309 11.81 -1.11 4.72
CA GLU A 309 11.64 0.11 5.51
C GLU A 309 12.72 1.14 5.17
N ALA A 310 12.32 2.40 5.13
CA ALA A 310 13.22 3.55 5.01
C ALA A 310 12.97 4.54 6.14
N LEU A 311 14.03 5.16 6.64
CA LEU A 311 14.00 6.17 7.68
C LEU A 311 14.32 7.54 7.09
N PHE A 312 13.46 8.50 7.35
CA PHE A 312 13.65 9.90 7.03
C PHE A 312 13.74 10.75 8.30
N ASP A 313 14.32 11.94 8.21
CA ASP A 313 14.46 12.84 9.35
C ASP A 313 13.08 13.27 9.92
N ALA A 314 12.95 13.27 11.25
CA ALA A 314 11.69 13.56 11.93
C ALA A 314 11.20 15.01 11.74
N LYS A 315 12.06 15.94 11.28
CA LYS A 315 11.76 17.37 11.09
C LYS A 315 11.78 17.77 9.61
N ASN A 316 12.47 16.99 8.77
CA ASN A 316 12.56 17.23 7.35
C ASN A 316 12.23 15.94 6.58
N PRO A 317 10.97 15.76 6.16
CA PRO A 317 10.53 14.55 5.46
C PRO A 317 11.24 14.26 4.13
N ALA A 318 11.91 15.26 3.54
CA ALA A 318 12.71 15.06 2.33
C ALA A 318 14.12 14.53 2.59
N ASN A 319 14.59 14.54 3.85
CA ASN A 319 15.94 14.13 4.20
C ASN A 319 15.98 12.62 4.51
N PHE A 320 16.40 11.85 3.51
CA PHE A 320 16.64 10.41 3.64
C PHE A 320 17.83 10.14 4.57
N LEU A 321 17.71 9.18 5.49
CA LEU A 321 18.75 8.78 6.43
C LEU A 321 19.31 7.40 6.10
N VAL A 322 18.45 6.39 6.02
CA VAL A 322 18.85 4.99 5.81
C VAL A 322 17.65 4.16 5.36
N GLN A 323 17.87 3.05 4.68
CA GLN A 323 16.85 2.03 4.39
C GLN A 323 17.39 0.62 4.60
N THR A 324 16.50 -0.34 4.80
CA THR A 324 16.88 -1.74 5.00
C THR A 324 17.51 -2.31 3.74
N ALA A 325 18.57 -3.09 3.90
CA ALA A 325 19.19 -3.82 2.79
C ALA A 325 18.33 -5.02 2.38
N GLU A 326 17.80 -5.73 3.39
CA GLU A 326 16.93 -6.89 3.25
C GLU A 326 15.47 -6.50 3.47
N PRO A 327 14.51 -7.22 2.89
CA PRO A 327 13.10 -7.00 3.17
C PRO A 327 12.75 -7.38 4.61
N VAL A 328 11.83 -6.62 5.23
CA VAL A 328 11.27 -6.92 6.56
C VAL A 328 10.12 -7.94 6.48
N LEU A 329 9.55 -8.13 5.29
CA LEU A 329 8.55 -9.14 4.97
C LEU A 329 8.70 -9.55 3.50
N LYS A 330 8.82 -10.85 3.21
CA LYS A 330 8.95 -11.39 1.85
C LYS A 330 8.03 -12.60 1.65
N PRO A 331 7.65 -12.95 0.40
CA PRO A 331 6.79 -14.09 0.15
C PRO A 331 7.52 -15.41 0.47
N GLU A 332 6.97 -16.16 1.41
CA GLU A 332 7.49 -17.45 1.87
C GLU A 332 6.45 -18.55 1.79
N LEU A 333 5.20 -18.23 2.15
CA LEU A 333 4.12 -19.21 2.29
C LEU A 333 3.37 -19.46 0.97
N PRO A 334 2.75 -20.63 0.79
CA PRO A 334 2.05 -20.97 -0.46
C PRO A 334 1.01 -19.93 -0.90
N TYR A 335 0.20 -19.40 0.02
CA TYR A 335 -0.83 -18.42 -0.30
C TYR A 335 -0.27 -17.05 -0.72
N GLU A 336 1.00 -16.77 -0.49
CA GLU A 336 1.70 -15.58 -0.95
C GLU A 336 2.26 -15.73 -2.38
N LYS A 337 2.17 -16.96 -2.93
CA LYS A 337 2.72 -17.35 -4.24
C LYS A 337 1.67 -17.98 -5.15
N THR A 338 0.41 -18.00 -4.71
CA THR A 338 -0.70 -18.62 -5.45
C THR A 338 -1.85 -17.64 -5.56
N GLY A 339 -2.12 -17.13 -6.75
CA GLY A 339 -3.14 -16.14 -7.04
C GLY A 339 -2.99 -15.61 -8.46
N GLN A 340 -3.61 -14.48 -8.74
CA GLN A 340 -3.45 -13.84 -10.06
C GLN A 340 -2.03 -13.31 -10.29
N TYR A 341 -1.26 -13.03 -9.22
CA TYR A 341 0.15 -12.63 -9.30
C TYR A 341 1.06 -13.73 -8.72
N ALA A 342 1.41 -14.70 -9.54
CA ALA A 342 2.11 -15.92 -9.10
C ALA A 342 3.63 -15.77 -8.86
N ALA A 343 4.22 -14.60 -9.17
CA ALA A 343 5.65 -14.34 -8.90
C ALA A 343 5.98 -14.32 -7.39
N GLY A 344 4.95 -14.19 -6.55
CA GLY A 344 5.04 -14.07 -5.10
C GLY A 344 4.89 -12.63 -4.63
N THR A 345 3.96 -12.41 -3.69
CA THR A 345 3.64 -11.04 -3.24
C THR A 345 3.34 -11.00 -1.76
N THR A 346 4.02 -10.08 -1.07
CA THR A 346 3.67 -9.55 0.24
C THR A 346 3.54 -8.03 0.11
N PHE A 347 2.39 -7.57 -0.39
CA PHE A 347 2.15 -6.15 -0.69
C PHE A 347 1.56 -5.44 0.52
N ALA A 348 2.42 -4.77 1.29
CA ALA A 348 2.05 -4.11 2.55
C ALA A 348 1.31 -2.79 2.31
N GLU A 349 0.11 -2.62 2.89
CA GLU A 349 -0.69 -1.40 2.77
C GLU A 349 -1.37 -0.94 4.06
N GLY A 350 -1.68 -1.86 4.98
CA GLY A 350 -2.32 -1.55 6.25
C GLY A 350 -1.38 -1.71 7.43
N LEU A 351 -1.18 -0.67 8.23
CA LEU A 351 -0.40 -0.74 9.47
C LEU A 351 -1.21 -0.14 10.62
N VAL A 352 -1.32 -0.88 11.72
CA VAL A 352 -1.93 -0.39 12.95
C VAL A 352 -1.14 -0.81 14.17
N TYR A 353 -1.22 0.00 15.23
CA TYR A 353 -0.74 -0.34 16.56
C TYR A 353 -1.92 -0.71 17.45
N PHE A 354 -1.98 -1.96 17.90
CA PHE A 354 -3.10 -2.48 18.66
C PHE A 354 -2.64 -3.45 19.75
N HIS A 355 -3.12 -3.32 20.98
CA HIS A 355 -2.74 -4.15 22.11
C HIS A 355 -1.22 -4.31 22.30
N LYS A 356 -0.46 -3.22 22.15
CA LYS A 356 1.00 -3.17 22.25
C LYS A 356 1.74 -3.99 21.19
N GLN A 357 1.12 -4.21 20.03
CA GLN A 357 1.70 -4.88 18.88
C GLN A 357 1.43 -4.06 17.63
N TRP A 358 2.31 -4.16 16.65
CA TRP A 358 2.08 -3.74 15.29
C TRP A 358 1.43 -4.86 14.49
N PHE A 359 0.42 -4.54 13.72
CA PHE A 359 -0.22 -5.42 12.75
C PHE A 359 -0.01 -4.83 11.38
N LEU A 360 0.68 -5.57 10.52
CA LEU A 360 0.92 -5.23 9.12
C LEU A 360 0.03 -6.11 8.25
N TYR A 361 -0.99 -5.51 7.66
CA TYR A 361 -1.87 -6.18 6.71
C TYR A 361 -1.33 -6.02 5.30
N TYR A 362 -1.36 -7.10 4.52
CA TYR A 362 -0.77 -7.14 3.19
C TYR A 362 -1.58 -7.99 2.22
N GLY A 363 -1.48 -7.65 0.92
CA GLY A 363 -1.99 -8.45 -0.17
C GLY A 363 -1.05 -9.62 -0.47
N CYS A 364 -1.65 -10.79 -0.71
CA CYS A 364 -0.95 -12.01 -1.06
C CYS A 364 -1.29 -12.41 -2.48
N ALA A 365 -0.28 -12.46 -3.37
CA ALA A 365 -0.40 -12.88 -4.77
C ALA A 365 -1.61 -12.21 -5.49
N ASP A 366 -1.94 -10.97 -5.14
CA ASP A 366 -3.10 -10.19 -5.60
C ASP A 366 -4.44 -10.94 -5.50
N SER A 367 -4.61 -11.75 -4.47
CA SER A 367 -5.79 -12.60 -4.36
C SER A 367 -6.35 -12.75 -2.95
N LEU A 368 -5.52 -12.55 -1.92
CA LEU A 368 -5.89 -12.77 -0.53
C LEU A 368 -5.34 -11.65 0.37
N VAL A 369 -5.93 -11.46 1.55
CA VAL A 369 -5.38 -10.60 2.60
C VAL A 369 -4.79 -11.45 3.72
N ALA A 370 -3.56 -11.14 4.12
CA ALA A 370 -2.95 -11.71 5.31
C ALA A 370 -2.45 -10.64 6.28
N VAL A 371 -1.98 -11.07 7.44
CA VAL A 371 -1.41 -10.22 8.48
C VAL A 371 -0.09 -10.79 9.01
N ALA A 372 0.86 -9.91 9.30
CA ALA A 372 2.03 -10.21 10.09
C ALA A 372 2.11 -9.24 11.28
N THR A 373 2.70 -9.67 12.39
CA THR A 373 2.74 -8.90 13.62
C THR A 373 4.18 -8.67 14.10
N ALA A 374 4.40 -7.56 14.79
CA ALA A 374 5.65 -7.25 15.47
C ALA A 374 5.40 -6.68 16.85
N PRO A 375 6.31 -6.91 17.83
CA PRO A 375 6.18 -6.29 19.15
C PRO A 375 6.19 -4.76 19.06
N GLY A 376 5.33 -4.10 19.85
CA GLY A 376 5.47 -2.66 20.10
C GLY A 376 6.69 -2.41 20.98
N LYS A 377 7.58 -1.57 20.52
CA LYS A 377 8.78 -1.14 21.28
C LYS A 377 8.47 0.05 22.15
#